data_c1c40efabe2f322d85127e01a05022f9
#
_entry.id   c1c40efabe2f322d85127e01a05022f9
#
_cell.length_a   1.000
_cell.length_b   1.000
_cell.length_c   1.000
_cell.angle_alpha   90.00
_cell.angle_beta   90.00
_cell.angle_gamma   90.00
#
_symmetry.space_group_name_H-M   'P 1'
#
loop_
_entity.id
_entity.type
_entity.pdbx_description
1 polymer ?
#
loop_
_entity_poly.entity_id
_entity_poly.type
_entity_poly.pdbx_seq_one_letter_code
_entity_poly.pdbx_strand_id
1 'polypeptide(L)'
;MLADSGARRDLGQSLAEGVAQLIMEMRRRLPDIEPLVQLDEPLLPRVLAGDIPTASGFSRHRFVDIPEVSAMISELVDRLRETSATPTAVHCCAAAAPIELLWKAGASTVLVDLAQLTSQDWDAIGPAMEAGLRLGAGALPTDRSVSPDEVARTVLRPLRDIAVHPQTAAEQLIITPACGLAAFTRDAAIRALRSLRTAAGIVTEQLAD
;
A
#
# COMPACT_ATOMS: atom_id res chain seq x y z
N MET A 1 -17.25 -16.02 8.62
CA MET A 1 -16.96 -14.58 8.69
C MET A 1 -17.04 -13.92 7.30
N LEU A 2 -16.25 -14.29 6.28
CA LEU A 2 -16.30 -13.64 4.95
C LEU A 2 -17.68 -13.66 4.28
N ALA A 3 -18.46 -14.72 4.48
CA ALA A 3 -19.81 -14.88 3.90
C ALA A 3 -20.92 -14.07 4.61
N ASP A 4 -20.63 -13.47 5.75
CA ASP A 4 -21.60 -12.75 6.59
C ASP A 4 -21.21 -11.26 6.65
N SER A 5 -22.07 -10.41 6.09
CA SER A 5 -21.83 -8.95 6.03
C SER A 5 -21.85 -8.28 7.41
N GLY A 6 -22.69 -8.75 8.32
CA GLY A 6 -22.71 -8.27 9.70
C GLY A 6 -21.40 -8.58 10.40
N ALA A 7 -20.93 -9.82 10.32
CA ALA A 7 -19.67 -10.24 10.92
C ALA A 7 -18.44 -9.51 10.31
N ARG A 8 -18.46 -9.20 9.00
CA ARG A 8 -17.41 -8.39 8.37
C ARG A 8 -17.37 -6.98 8.95
N ARG A 9 -18.54 -6.33 9.05
CA ARG A 9 -18.68 -4.99 9.61
C ARG A 9 -18.21 -4.96 11.07
N ASP A 10 -18.69 -5.86 11.90
CA ASP A 10 -18.36 -5.91 13.32
C ASP A 10 -16.85 -6.12 13.53
N LEU A 11 -16.22 -6.94 12.69
CA LEU A 11 -14.76 -7.12 12.71
C LEU A 11 -14.03 -5.84 12.29
N GLY A 12 -14.47 -5.18 11.22
CA GLY A 12 -13.88 -3.93 10.74
C GLY A 12 -13.93 -2.84 11.81
N GLN A 13 -15.08 -2.67 12.47
CA GLN A 13 -15.26 -1.71 13.57
C GLN A 13 -14.40 -2.05 14.78
N SER A 14 -14.34 -3.33 15.16
CA SER A 14 -13.47 -3.78 16.27
C SER A 14 -12.00 -3.54 15.96
N LEU A 15 -11.57 -3.76 14.71
CA LEU A 15 -10.20 -3.49 14.28
C LEU A 15 -9.90 -1.99 14.32
N ALA A 16 -10.79 -1.16 13.78
CA ALA A 16 -10.62 0.29 13.77
C ALA A 16 -10.46 0.85 15.20
N GLU A 17 -11.32 0.41 16.14
CA GLU A 17 -11.23 0.82 17.54
C GLU A 17 -9.94 0.31 18.20
N GLY A 18 -9.56 -0.95 17.99
CA GLY A 18 -8.35 -1.52 18.55
C GLY A 18 -7.08 -0.81 18.07
N VAL A 19 -6.99 -0.48 16.78
CA VAL A 19 -5.86 0.28 16.23
C VAL A 19 -5.85 1.71 16.75
N ALA A 20 -7.01 2.37 16.85
CA ALA A 20 -7.12 3.71 17.42
C ALA A 20 -6.60 3.75 18.87
N GLN A 21 -6.98 2.79 19.71
CA GLN A 21 -6.50 2.67 21.07
C GLN A 21 -4.98 2.42 21.13
N LEU A 22 -4.46 1.57 20.26
CA LEU A 22 -3.01 1.31 20.15
C LEU A 22 -2.24 2.60 19.82
N ILE A 23 -2.72 3.40 18.88
CA ILE A 23 -2.10 4.67 18.50
C ILE A 23 -2.11 5.67 19.67
N MET A 24 -3.24 5.79 20.36
CA MET A 24 -3.31 6.66 21.54
C MET A 24 -2.31 6.25 22.61
N GLU A 25 -2.17 4.95 22.87
CA GLU A 25 -1.19 4.44 23.82
C GLU A 25 0.25 4.67 23.35
N MET A 26 0.54 4.49 22.07
CA MET A 26 1.87 4.80 21.51
C MET A 26 2.22 6.28 21.68
N ARG A 27 1.30 7.19 21.37
CA ARG A 27 1.51 8.64 21.55
C ARG A 27 1.70 9.03 23.01
N ARG A 28 0.97 8.37 23.91
CA ARG A 28 1.15 8.59 25.36
C ARG A 28 2.55 8.21 25.83
N ARG A 29 3.11 7.12 25.27
CA ARG A 29 4.46 6.65 25.65
C ARG A 29 5.57 7.36 24.89
N LEU A 30 5.31 7.81 23.69
CA LEU A 30 6.27 8.37 22.75
C LEU A 30 5.69 9.66 22.16
N PRO A 31 5.61 10.75 22.95
CA PRO A 31 4.90 11.98 22.55
C PRO A 31 5.52 12.69 21.35
N ASP A 32 6.81 12.49 21.08
CA ASP A 32 7.56 13.13 19.99
C ASP A 32 7.53 12.32 18.68
N ILE A 33 6.76 11.22 18.62
CA ILE A 33 6.67 10.36 17.45
C ILE A 33 5.30 10.51 16.79
N GLU A 34 5.31 10.73 15.48
CA GLU A 34 4.10 10.63 14.67
C GLU A 34 3.96 9.21 14.12
N PRO A 35 2.99 8.42 14.59
CA PRO A 35 2.75 7.08 14.08
C PRO A 35 2.16 7.14 12.67
N LEU A 36 2.52 6.17 11.84
CA LEU A 36 1.88 5.88 10.57
C LEU A 36 1.30 4.47 10.65
N VAL A 37 0.06 4.31 10.22
CA VAL A 37 -0.59 2.99 10.16
C VAL A 37 -0.52 2.47 8.74
N GLN A 38 -0.05 1.23 8.58
CA GLN A 38 -0.16 0.49 7.33
C GLN A 38 -1.10 -0.69 7.53
N LEU A 39 -2.07 -0.81 6.63
CA LEU A 39 -2.94 -1.96 6.49
C LEU A 39 -2.39 -2.85 5.38
N ASP A 40 -2.21 -4.14 5.67
CA ASP A 40 -1.74 -5.11 4.68
C ASP A 40 -2.93 -5.91 4.12
N GLU A 41 -3.27 -5.66 2.85
CA GLU A 41 -4.45 -6.22 2.17
C GLU A 41 -4.08 -7.04 0.91
N PRO A 42 -3.18 -8.04 1.02
CA PRO A 42 -2.74 -8.80 -0.15
C PRO A 42 -3.83 -9.72 -0.73
N LEU A 43 -4.89 -9.98 0.00
CA LEU A 43 -6.00 -10.82 -0.45
C LEU A 43 -7.17 -10.00 -1.01
N LEU A 44 -7.15 -8.70 -0.90
CA LEU A 44 -8.27 -7.83 -1.31
C LEU A 44 -8.70 -8.04 -2.76
N PRO A 45 -7.80 -8.13 -3.77
CA PRO A 45 -8.21 -8.42 -5.15
C PRO A 45 -8.97 -9.74 -5.28
N ARG A 46 -8.58 -10.77 -4.54
CA ARG A 46 -9.25 -12.07 -4.54
C ARG A 46 -10.60 -12.03 -3.84
N VAL A 47 -10.75 -11.22 -2.80
CA VAL A 47 -12.04 -10.99 -2.12
C VAL A 47 -13.02 -10.32 -3.07
N LEU A 48 -12.58 -9.28 -3.78
CA LEU A 48 -13.37 -8.57 -4.77
C LEU A 48 -13.76 -9.45 -5.97
N ALA A 49 -12.89 -10.38 -6.36
CA ALA A 49 -13.15 -11.33 -7.45
C ALA A 49 -13.99 -12.54 -7.03
N GLY A 50 -14.25 -12.75 -5.73
CA GLY A 50 -14.90 -13.99 -5.24
C GLY A 50 -14.00 -15.22 -5.37
N ASP A 51 -12.69 -15.02 -5.25
CA ASP A 51 -11.67 -16.07 -5.50
C ASP A 51 -11.10 -16.68 -4.22
N ILE A 52 -11.76 -16.47 -3.09
CA ILE A 52 -11.35 -17.05 -1.81
C ILE A 52 -12.00 -18.44 -1.65
N PRO A 53 -11.23 -19.53 -1.50
CA PRO A 53 -11.77 -20.86 -1.30
C PRO A 53 -12.48 -20.97 0.06
N THR A 54 -13.54 -21.76 0.11
CA THR A 54 -14.16 -22.18 1.37
C THR A 54 -13.24 -23.12 2.14
N ALA A 55 -13.49 -23.32 3.43
CA ALA A 55 -12.70 -24.22 4.27
C ALA A 55 -12.64 -25.67 3.73
N SER A 56 -13.67 -26.11 3.02
CA SER A 56 -13.69 -27.44 2.37
C SER A 56 -12.84 -27.52 1.09
N GLY A 57 -12.50 -26.38 0.49
CA GLY A 57 -11.80 -26.31 -0.80
C GLY A 57 -12.67 -26.62 -2.02
N PHE A 58 -13.92 -27.11 -1.85
CA PHE A 58 -14.80 -27.51 -2.95
C PHE A 58 -15.57 -26.35 -3.60
N SER A 59 -15.63 -25.20 -2.95
CA SER A 59 -16.31 -24.01 -3.45
C SER A 59 -15.54 -22.75 -3.09
N ARG A 60 -16.03 -21.60 -3.56
CA ARG A 60 -15.47 -20.29 -3.25
C ARG A 60 -16.50 -19.43 -2.52
N HIS A 61 -16.02 -18.51 -1.71
CA HIS A 61 -16.86 -17.47 -1.14
C HIS A 61 -17.34 -16.53 -2.24
N ARG A 62 -18.56 -16.02 -2.09
CA ARG A 62 -19.06 -14.96 -2.95
C ARG A 62 -18.15 -13.74 -2.81
N PHE A 63 -18.00 -12.99 -3.90
CA PHE A 63 -17.31 -11.69 -3.86
C PHE A 63 -17.96 -10.73 -2.86
N VAL A 64 -17.17 -9.80 -2.36
CA VAL A 64 -17.67 -8.66 -1.57
C VAL A 64 -17.76 -7.46 -2.49
N ASP A 65 -18.88 -6.76 -2.46
CA ASP A 65 -19.12 -5.62 -3.35
C ASP A 65 -18.15 -4.45 -3.06
N ILE A 66 -17.71 -3.79 -4.12
CA ILE A 66 -16.80 -2.63 -4.04
C ILE A 66 -17.29 -1.56 -3.05
N PRO A 67 -18.58 -1.15 -3.05
CA PRO A 67 -19.08 -0.16 -2.09
C PRO A 67 -18.96 -0.62 -0.63
N GLU A 68 -19.16 -1.91 -0.34
CA GLU A 68 -19.01 -2.44 1.01
C GLU A 68 -17.55 -2.39 1.47
N VAL A 69 -16.62 -2.82 0.63
CA VAL A 69 -15.18 -2.76 0.92
C VAL A 69 -14.73 -1.30 1.11
N SER A 70 -15.13 -0.41 0.20
CA SER A 70 -14.81 1.01 0.30
C SER A 70 -15.31 1.61 1.61
N ALA A 71 -16.55 1.33 2.01
CA ALA A 71 -17.12 1.82 3.26
C ALA A 71 -16.36 1.31 4.49
N MET A 72 -15.97 0.03 4.52
CA MET A 72 -15.21 -0.55 5.63
C MET A 72 -13.81 0.09 5.76
N ILE A 73 -13.12 0.33 4.65
CA ILE A 73 -11.80 0.98 4.66
C ILE A 73 -11.96 2.44 5.08
N SER A 74 -12.95 3.17 4.53
CA SER A 74 -13.20 4.57 4.90
C SER A 74 -13.51 4.71 6.38
N GLU A 75 -14.36 3.85 6.95
CA GLU A 75 -14.70 3.88 8.38
C GLU A 75 -13.45 3.73 9.26
N LEU A 76 -12.55 2.81 8.90
CA LEU A 76 -11.29 2.63 9.62
C LEU A 76 -10.38 3.86 9.46
N VAL A 77 -10.19 4.37 8.24
CA VAL A 77 -9.36 5.55 7.98
C VAL A 77 -9.90 6.78 8.71
N ASP A 78 -11.21 7.00 8.70
CA ASP A 78 -11.85 8.12 9.37
C ASP A 78 -11.70 8.01 10.88
N ARG A 79 -11.88 6.81 11.45
CA ARG A 79 -11.66 6.57 12.88
C ARG A 79 -10.22 6.90 13.31
N LEU A 80 -9.22 6.53 12.50
CA LEU A 80 -7.83 6.84 12.78
C LEU A 80 -7.54 8.34 12.65
N ARG A 81 -8.11 8.99 11.65
CA ARG A 81 -7.99 10.44 11.44
C ARG A 81 -8.60 11.24 12.60
N GLU A 82 -9.79 10.87 13.04
CA GLU A 82 -10.47 11.51 14.18
C GLU A 82 -9.69 11.34 15.50
N THR A 83 -9.13 10.15 15.72
CA THR A 83 -8.42 9.85 16.96
C THR A 83 -7.09 10.58 17.07
N SER A 84 -6.36 10.72 15.97
CA SER A 84 -4.95 11.14 16.06
C SER A 84 -4.39 11.85 14.83
N ALA A 85 -5.22 12.20 13.86
CA ALA A 85 -4.76 12.72 12.55
C ALA A 85 -3.68 11.82 11.89
N THR A 86 -3.68 10.54 12.22
CA THR A 86 -2.65 9.59 11.76
C THR A 86 -2.86 9.26 10.28
N PRO A 87 -1.85 9.43 9.43
CA PRO A 87 -1.92 8.99 8.05
C PRO A 87 -2.08 7.46 7.97
N THR A 88 -2.95 7.01 7.06
CA THR A 88 -3.18 5.59 6.82
C THR A 88 -2.64 5.21 5.46
N ALA A 89 -1.73 4.26 5.44
CA ALA A 89 -1.23 3.62 4.24
C ALA A 89 -1.94 2.27 4.04
N VAL A 90 -2.14 1.85 2.79
CA VAL A 90 -2.62 0.50 2.47
C VAL A 90 -1.62 -0.16 1.53
N HIS A 91 -1.17 -1.36 1.88
CA HIS A 91 -0.26 -2.17 1.07
C HIS A 91 -1.01 -3.35 0.45
N CYS A 92 -0.90 -3.46 -0.87
CA CYS A 92 -1.42 -4.59 -1.63
C CYS A 92 -0.39 -5.00 -2.70
N CYS A 93 0.42 -6.01 -2.42
CA CYS A 93 1.42 -6.54 -3.35
C CYS A 93 0.88 -7.56 -4.35
N ALA A 94 -0.43 -7.82 -4.37
CA ALA A 94 -1.05 -8.71 -5.33
C ALA A 94 -1.31 -8.02 -6.68
N ALA A 95 -1.41 -8.82 -7.74
CA ALA A 95 -1.90 -8.34 -9.03
C ALA A 95 -3.34 -7.79 -8.91
N ALA A 96 -3.70 -6.83 -9.76
CA ALA A 96 -5.00 -6.15 -9.76
C ALA A 96 -5.31 -5.46 -8.41
N ALA A 97 -4.30 -4.87 -7.77
CA ALA A 97 -4.50 -4.05 -6.57
C ALA A 97 -5.50 -2.92 -6.87
N PRO A 98 -6.56 -2.74 -6.07
CA PRO A 98 -7.62 -1.78 -6.35
C PRO A 98 -7.21 -0.36 -5.92
N ILE A 99 -6.19 0.21 -6.56
CA ILE A 99 -5.52 1.46 -6.18
C ILE A 99 -6.51 2.62 -6.04
N GLU A 100 -7.36 2.80 -7.05
CA GLU A 100 -8.37 3.87 -7.07
C GLU A 100 -9.39 3.72 -5.94
N LEU A 101 -9.83 2.49 -5.63
CA LEU A 101 -10.71 2.20 -4.50
C LEU A 101 -10.07 2.60 -3.18
N LEU A 102 -8.82 2.16 -2.97
CA LEU A 102 -8.07 2.42 -1.73
C LEU A 102 -7.85 3.92 -1.51
N TRP A 103 -7.48 4.64 -2.56
CA TRP A 103 -7.33 6.08 -2.50
C TRP A 103 -8.65 6.81 -2.23
N LYS A 104 -9.71 6.47 -2.96
CA LYS A 104 -11.05 7.07 -2.74
C LYS A 104 -11.63 6.74 -1.37
N ALA A 105 -11.24 5.63 -0.77
CA ALA A 105 -11.58 5.26 0.59
C ALA A 105 -10.78 6.05 1.65
N GLY A 106 -9.87 6.94 1.24
CA GLY A 106 -9.16 7.87 2.11
C GLY A 106 -7.75 7.45 2.51
N ALA A 107 -7.19 6.38 1.93
CA ALA A 107 -5.79 6.05 2.13
C ALA A 107 -4.90 7.20 1.64
N SER A 108 -3.99 7.66 2.48
CA SER A 108 -3.02 8.71 2.12
C SER A 108 -1.87 8.19 1.27
N THR A 109 -1.61 6.90 1.39
CA THR A 109 -0.54 6.19 0.67
C THR A 109 -1.04 4.83 0.24
N VAL A 110 -0.81 4.45 -1.01
CA VAL A 110 -1.04 3.08 -1.49
C VAL A 110 0.30 2.50 -1.91
N LEU A 111 0.67 1.36 -1.28
CA LEU A 111 1.90 0.64 -1.57
C LEU A 111 1.56 -0.59 -2.42
N VAL A 112 2.28 -0.74 -3.54
CA VAL A 112 2.05 -1.82 -4.51
C VAL A 112 3.37 -2.42 -4.99
N ASP A 113 3.33 -3.66 -5.44
CA ASP A 113 4.45 -4.26 -6.18
C ASP A 113 4.40 -3.76 -7.63
N LEU A 114 5.41 -2.98 -8.04
CA LEU A 114 5.46 -2.43 -9.40
C LEU A 114 5.50 -3.50 -10.49
N ALA A 115 5.99 -4.71 -10.19
CA ALA A 115 6.02 -5.82 -11.14
C ALA A 115 4.62 -6.40 -11.44
N GLN A 116 3.61 -6.09 -10.61
CA GLN A 116 2.24 -6.54 -10.78
C GLN A 116 1.36 -5.51 -11.51
N LEU A 117 1.86 -4.28 -11.73
CA LEU A 117 1.09 -3.22 -12.34
C LEU A 117 1.03 -3.37 -13.87
N THR A 118 -0.15 -3.10 -14.41
CA THR A 118 -0.42 -2.99 -15.85
C THR A 118 -0.34 -1.53 -16.31
N SER A 119 -0.37 -1.30 -17.62
CA SER A 119 -0.48 0.06 -18.18
C SER A 119 -1.73 0.81 -17.69
N GLN A 120 -2.85 0.10 -17.56
CA GLN A 120 -4.10 0.67 -17.07
C GLN A 120 -3.99 1.12 -15.60
N ASP A 121 -3.23 0.41 -14.77
CA ASP A 121 -2.98 0.83 -13.38
C ASP A 121 -2.18 2.13 -13.34
N TRP A 122 -1.19 2.29 -14.22
CA TRP A 122 -0.40 3.51 -14.34
C TRP A 122 -1.22 4.70 -14.83
N ASP A 123 -2.18 4.49 -15.74
CA ASP A 123 -3.12 5.52 -16.19
C ASP A 123 -3.99 6.06 -15.04
N ALA A 124 -4.28 5.22 -14.05
CA ALA A 124 -5.02 5.62 -12.85
C ALA A 124 -4.12 6.27 -11.78
N ILE A 125 -2.86 5.83 -11.65
CA ILE A 125 -1.90 6.32 -10.67
C ILE A 125 -1.52 7.78 -10.94
N GLY A 126 -1.27 8.15 -12.19
CA GLY A 126 -0.84 9.49 -12.55
C GLY A 126 -1.77 10.59 -12.01
N PRO A 127 -3.05 10.61 -12.39
CA PRO A 127 -4.02 11.59 -11.87
C PRO A 127 -4.19 11.53 -10.34
N ALA A 128 -4.07 10.34 -9.74
CA ALA A 128 -4.18 10.18 -8.30
C ALA A 128 -2.99 10.84 -7.57
N MET A 129 -1.77 10.71 -8.08
CA MET A 129 -0.59 11.37 -7.53
C MET A 129 -0.71 12.90 -7.64
N GLU A 130 -1.17 13.42 -8.78
CA GLU A 130 -1.41 14.88 -8.94
C GLU A 130 -2.49 15.40 -7.98
N ALA A 131 -3.41 14.54 -7.55
CA ALA A 131 -4.42 14.85 -6.56
C ALA A 131 -3.98 14.55 -5.11
N GLY A 132 -2.71 14.20 -4.88
CA GLY A 132 -2.10 14.08 -3.55
C GLY A 132 -1.95 12.66 -3.02
N LEU A 133 -2.23 11.61 -3.82
CA LEU A 133 -1.91 10.24 -3.43
C LEU A 133 -0.40 10.06 -3.33
N ARG A 134 0.10 9.49 -2.25
CA ARG A 134 1.47 8.98 -2.18
C ARG A 134 1.53 7.56 -2.72
N LEU A 135 2.45 7.32 -3.64
CA LEU A 135 2.71 5.99 -4.19
C LEU A 135 3.87 5.33 -3.44
N GLY A 136 3.61 4.23 -2.74
CA GLY A 136 4.63 3.31 -2.27
C GLY A 136 5.02 2.36 -3.39
N ALA A 137 6.11 2.72 -4.08
CA ALA A 137 6.61 1.98 -5.24
C ALA A 137 7.45 0.78 -4.80
N GLY A 138 6.86 -0.40 -4.74
CA GLY A 138 7.53 -1.67 -4.45
C GLY A 138 8.42 -2.11 -5.60
N ALA A 139 9.58 -1.48 -5.73
CA ALA A 139 10.49 -1.67 -6.85
C ALA A 139 11.61 -2.67 -6.58
N LEU A 140 11.85 -3.02 -5.30
CA LEU A 140 12.85 -4.01 -4.93
C LEU A 140 12.19 -5.38 -4.75
N PRO A 141 12.49 -6.38 -5.61
CA PRO A 141 11.97 -7.75 -5.45
C PRO A 141 12.37 -8.36 -4.12
N THR A 142 11.53 -9.22 -3.55
CA THR A 142 11.77 -9.89 -2.27
C THR A 142 12.21 -11.35 -2.40
N ASP A 143 12.45 -11.80 -3.63
CA ASP A 143 12.89 -13.16 -3.99
C ASP A 143 14.33 -13.22 -4.53
N ARG A 144 14.90 -12.07 -4.90
CA ARG A 144 16.25 -11.96 -5.47
C ARG A 144 16.93 -10.65 -5.10
N SER A 145 18.24 -10.60 -5.26
CA SER A 145 19.01 -9.36 -5.10
C SER A 145 19.09 -8.60 -6.43
N VAL A 146 18.94 -7.29 -6.36
CA VAL A 146 19.04 -6.36 -7.50
C VAL A 146 19.94 -5.18 -7.15
N SER A 147 20.53 -4.55 -8.17
CA SER A 147 21.34 -3.34 -7.99
C SER A 147 20.45 -2.10 -7.72
N PRO A 148 21.01 -1.06 -7.08
CA PRO A 148 20.31 0.22 -6.93
C PRO A 148 19.84 0.83 -8.26
N ASP A 149 20.67 0.72 -9.32
CA ASP A 149 20.33 1.21 -10.65
C ASP A 149 19.16 0.44 -11.28
N GLU A 150 19.04 -0.86 -11.01
CA GLU A 150 17.90 -1.66 -11.48
C GLU A 150 16.61 -1.21 -10.77
N VAL A 151 16.68 -1.00 -9.46
CA VAL A 151 15.53 -0.47 -8.68
C VAL A 151 15.13 0.91 -9.20
N ALA A 152 16.08 1.83 -9.38
CA ALA A 152 15.82 3.17 -9.89
C ALA A 152 15.16 3.15 -11.28
N ARG A 153 15.67 2.32 -12.20
CA ARG A 153 15.07 2.14 -13.54
C ARG A 153 13.65 1.58 -13.48
N THR A 154 13.37 0.64 -12.57
CA THR A 154 12.02 0.08 -12.38
C THR A 154 11.03 1.14 -11.99
N VAL A 155 11.44 2.14 -11.20
CA VAL A 155 10.62 3.28 -10.79
C VAL A 155 10.49 4.31 -11.92
N LEU A 156 11.61 4.74 -12.48
CA LEU A 156 11.65 5.89 -13.41
C LEU A 156 11.03 5.59 -14.78
N ARG A 157 11.14 4.35 -15.24
CA ARG A 157 10.63 3.98 -16.56
C ARG A 157 9.12 4.25 -16.71
N PRO A 158 8.24 3.71 -15.86
CA PRO A 158 6.81 3.98 -15.99
C PRO A 158 6.45 5.43 -15.66
N LEU A 159 7.17 6.10 -14.76
CA LEU A 159 6.92 7.51 -14.43
C LEU A 159 7.13 8.45 -15.63
N ARG A 160 8.01 8.08 -16.58
CA ARG A 160 8.21 8.85 -17.82
C ARG A 160 7.06 8.71 -18.81
N ASP A 161 6.31 7.60 -18.72
CA ASP A 161 5.21 7.27 -19.63
C ASP A 161 3.89 7.87 -19.14
N ILE A 162 3.79 8.24 -17.87
CA ILE A 162 2.62 8.87 -17.28
C ILE A 162 2.83 10.39 -17.11
N ALA A 163 1.77 11.16 -17.30
CA ALA A 163 1.81 12.63 -17.22
C ALA A 163 1.78 13.14 -15.77
N VAL A 164 2.81 12.78 -14.97
CA VAL A 164 2.99 13.31 -13.61
C VAL A 164 4.13 14.34 -13.63
N HIS A 165 3.88 15.50 -13.03
CA HIS A 165 4.91 16.52 -12.93
C HIS A 165 6.10 15.98 -12.11
N PRO A 166 7.37 16.19 -12.52
CA PRO A 166 8.54 15.67 -11.80
C PRO A 166 8.58 16.05 -10.32
N GLN A 167 8.19 17.27 -9.98
CA GLN A 167 8.10 17.72 -8.59
C GLN A 167 7.04 16.93 -7.81
N THR A 168 5.85 16.70 -8.38
CA THR A 168 4.80 15.87 -7.77
C THR A 168 5.32 14.44 -7.54
N ALA A 169 6.00 13.88 -8.55
CA ALA A 169 6.61 12.56 -8.40
C ALA A 169 7.65 12.54 -7.26
N ALA A 170 8.52 13.55 -7.15
CA ALA A 170 9.51 13.63 -6.09
C ALA A 170 8.89 13.73 -4.68
N GLU A 171 7.76 14.43 -4.54
CA GLU A 171 7.09 14.66 -3.26
C GLU A 171 6.18 13.50 -2.85
N GLN A 172 5.57 12.80 -3.82
CA GLN A 172 4.56 11.77 -3.58
C GLN A 172 5.07 10.34 -3.70
N LEU A 173 6.34 10.14 -4.07
CA LEU A 173 6.90 8.82 -4.27
C LEU A 173 7.65 8.32 -3.03
N ILE A 174 7.38 7.08 -2.64
CA ILE A 174 8.15 6.36 -1.61
C ILE A 174 8.64 5.05 -2.23
N ILE A 175 9.95 4.83 -2.27
CA ILE A 175 10.51 3.60 -2.85
C ILE A 175 10.61 2.54 -1.75
N THR A 176 9.98 1.39 -1.98
CA THR A 176 9.87 0.31 -1.00
C THR A 176 10.31 -1.04 -1.60
N PRO A 177 10.53 -2.07 -0.75
CA PRO A 177 10.45 -3.44 -1.22
C PRO A 177 9.05 -3.75 -1.74
N ALA A 178 8.93 -4.70 -2.67
CA ALA A 178 7.64 -5.14 -3.21
C ALA A 178 6.72 -5.74 -2.13
N CYS A 179 7.30 -6.36 -1.12
CA CYS A 179 6.61 -6.96 0.02
C CYS A 179 7.54 -7.05 1.24
N GLY A 180 7.11 -7.73 2.30
CA GLY A 180 7.91 -7.95 3.50
C GLY A 180 9.22 -8.73 3.24
N LEU A 181 10.26 -8.45 4.01
CA LEU A 181 11.59 -9.08 3.88
C LEU A 181 11.77 -10.32 4.77
N ALA A 182 10.69 -10.93 5.24
CA ALA A 182 10.74 -12.05 6.20
C ALA A 182 11.45 -13.29 5.65
N ALA A 183 11.48 -13.47 4.32
CA ALA A 183 12.21 -14.55 3.67
C ALA A 183 13.72 -14.29 3.54
N PHE A 184 14.20 -13.08 3.81
CA PHE A 184 15.61 -12.72 3.74
C PHE A 184 16.32 -13.04 5.04
N THR A 185 17.59 -13.41 4.96
CA THR A 185 18.47 -13.35 6.13
C THR A 185 18.63 -11.91 6.59
N ARG A 186 19.01 -11.69 7.86
CA ARG A 186 19.25 -10.34 8.38
C ARG A 186 20.20 -9.52 7.51
N ASP A 187 21.32 -10.12 7.07
CA ASP A 187 22.30 -9.41 6.25
C ASP A 187 21.78 -9.11 4.85
N ALA A 188 20.99 -10.01 4.26
CA ALA A 188 20.33 -9.76 2.99
C ALA A 188 19.30 -8.61 3.10
N ALA A 189 18.51 -8.57 4.17
CA ALA A 189 17.56 -7.48 4.42
C ALA A 189 18.29 -6.14 4.60
N ILE A 190 19.37 -6.10 5.35
CA ILE A 190 20.20 -4.88 5.50
C ILE A 190 20.75 -4.42 4.15
N ARG A 191 21.25 -5.33 3.31
CA ARG A 191 21.72 -4.97 1.95
C ARG A 191 20.59 -4.44 1.08
N ALA A 192 19.41 -5.07 1.12
CA ALA A 192 18.22 -4.65 0.39
C ALA A 192 17.81 -3.21 0.77
N LEU A 193 17.75 -2.89 2.06
CA LEU A 193 17.43 -1.54 2.54
C LEU A 193 18.48 -0.50 2.15
N ARG A 194 19.78 -0.89 2.14
CA ARG A 194 20.84 0.00 1.65
C ARG A 194 20.70 0.25 0.14
N SER A 195 20.39 -0.80 -0.63
CA SER A 195 20.13 -0.69 -2.08
C SER A 195 18.97 0.26 -2.38
N LEU A 196 17.87 0.15 -1.62
CA LEU A 196 16.72 1.08 -1.72
C LEU A 196 17.12 2.52 -1.44
N ARG A 197 17.88 2.75 -0.39
CA ARG A 197 18.35 4.11 -0.05
C ARG A 197 19.21 4.72 -1.16
N THR A 198 20.09 3.95 -1.75
CA THR A 198 20.90 4.40 -2.89
C THR A 198 20.03 4.66 -4.12
N ALA A 199 19.09 3.76 -4.43
CA ALA A 199 18.16 3.92 -5.53
C ALA A 199 17.28 5.17 -5.36
N ALA A 200 16.82 5.46 -4.15
CA ALA A 200 16.08 6.69 -3.85
C ALA A 200 16.87 7.96 -4.19
N GLY A 201 18.17 8.01 -3.86
CA GLY A 201 19.05 9.10 -4.26
C GLY A 201 19.12 9.28 -5.78
N ILE A 202 19.34 8.18 -6.52
CA ILE A 202 19.36 8.19 -7.99
C ILE A 202 18.04 8.72 -8.58
N VAL A 203 16.90 8.25 -8.05
CA VAL A 203 15.58 8.69 -8.51
C VAL A 203 15.38 10.17 -8.23
N THR A 204 15.75 10.65 -7.04
CA THR A 204 15.61 12.08 -6.67
C THR A 204 16.44 12.97 -7.60
N GLU A 205 17.68 12.59 -7.89
CA GLU A 205 18.56 13.32 -8.82
C GLU A 205 17.95 13.38 -10.22
N GLN A 206 17.44 12.28 -10.74
CA GLN A 206 16.86 12.23 -12.10
C GLN A 206 15.47 12.87 -12.24
N LEU A 207 14.76 13.10 -11.15
CA LEU A 207 13.51 13.88 -11.15
C LEU A 207 13.77 15.38 -11.01
N ALA A 208 14.96 15.79 -10.55
CA ALA A 208 15.34 17.19 -10.41
C ALA A 208 15.95 17.79 -11.70
N ASP A 209 16.42 16.96 -12.63
CA ASP A 209 16.99 17.33 -13.93
C ASP A 209 15.90 17.58 -14.99
#